data_9416ab1764dd2de13a1abb096963c0ab
#
_entry.id   9416ab1764dd2de13a1abb096963c0ab
#
_cell.length_a   1.000
_cell.length_b   1.000
_cell.length_c   1.000
_cell.angle_alpha   90.00
_cell.angle_beta   90.00
_cell.angle_gamma   90.00
#
_symmetry.space_group_name_H-M   'P 1'
#
loop_
_entity.id
_entity.type
_entity.pdbx_description
1 polymer ?
#
loop_
_entity_poly.entity_id
_entity_poly.type
_entity_poly.pdbx_seq_one_letter_code
_entity_poly.pdbx_strand_id
1 'polypeptide(L)'
;MCKLGDIIVVKEYFGSDGKKVNQHSFVVINDEKDMIEGLSYDFVANVMLSFHDKKHKTKKLKYKSNLPIKEEKITGKDLNDKGGYIRADELYYFNKEKIEYKVIAYMDHELLDELIQLILILHEFRDTGPVAKELRDEIWN
;
A
#
# COMPACT_ATOMS: atom_id res chain seq x y z
N MET A 1 -10.08 3.09 16.14
CA MET A 1 -8.65 3.26 15.85
C MET A 1 -8.18 2.10 14.98
N CYS A 2 -7.46 2.38 13.91
CA CYS A 2 -7.01 1.31 13.02
C CYS A 2 -5.77 0.60 13.57
N LYS A 3 -5.63 -0.66 13.19
CA LYS A 3 -4.54 -1.53 13.63
C LYS A 3 -3.82 -2.12 12.41
N LEU A 4 -2.64 -2.64 12.64
CA LEU A 4 -1.86 -3.37 11.64
C LEU A 4 -2.72 -4.42 10.93
N GLY A 5 -2.75 -4.38 9.61
CA GLY A 5 -3.54 -5.29 8.78
C GLY A 5 -4.96 -4.82 8.49
N ASP A 6 -5.44 -3.77 9.15
CA ASP A 6 -6.75 -3.21 8.85
C ASP A 6 -6.76 -2.63 7.42
N ILE A 7 -7.85 -2.86 6.71
CA ILE A 7 -8.09 -2.23 5.42
C ILE A 7 -9.07 -1.10 5.65
N ILE A 8 -8.66 0.10 5.27
CA ILE A 8 -9.44 1.31 5.49
C ILE A 8 -9.76 1.98 4.17
N VAL A 9 -10.86 2.71 4.15
CA VAL A 9 -11.19 3.64 3.06
C VAL A 9 -10.90 5.04 3.57
N VAL A 10 -10.08 5.77 2.84
CA VAL A 10 -9.79 7.19 3.10
C VAL A 10 -10.52 8.00 2.06
N LYS A 11 -11.37 8.92 2.51
CA LYS A 11 -12.28 9.65 1.63
C LYS A 11 -11.57 10.61 0.69
N GLU A 12 -10.60 11.35 1.21
CA GLU A 12 -9.77 12.27 0.46
C GLU A 12 -8.37 12.29 1.05
N TYR A 13 -7.36 12.40 0.20
CA TYR A 13 -5.97 12.51 0.65
C TYR A 13 -5.14 13.19 -0.43
N PHE A 14 -3.91 13.60 -0.07
CA PHE A 14 -2.98 14.17 -1.04
C PHE A 14 -2.03 13.09 -1.54
N GLY A 15 -1.97 12.93 -2.86
CA GLY A 15 -1.05 12.00 -3.51
C GLY A 15 0.40 12.47 -3.45
N SER A 16 1.31 11.66 -3.98
CA SER A 16 2.74 11.96 -4.02
C SER A 16 3.08 13.21 -4.83
N ASP A 17 2.20 13.59 -5.76
CA ASP A 17 2.33 14.81 -6.57
C ASP A 17 1.75 16.06 -5.90
N GLY A 18 1.26 15.93 -4.67
CA GLY A 18 0.65 17.03 -3.92
C GLY A 18 -0.80 17.34 -4.30
N LYS A 19 -1.36 16.62 -5.27
CA LYS A 19 -2.74 16.81 -5.70
C LYS A 19 -3.71 16.01 -4.85
N LYS A 20 -4.92 16.56 -4.66
CA LYS A 20 -5.99 15.91 -3.92
C LYS A 20 -6.53 14.72 -4.68
N VAL A 21 -6.60 13.57 -4.01
CA VAL A 21 -7.11 12.32 -4.58
C VAL A 21 -8.42 11.94 -3.90
N ASN A 22 -9.35 11.44 -4.68
CA ASN A 22 -10.63 10.94 -4.18
C ASN A 22 -10.46 9.59 -3.47
N GLN A 23 -11.55 9.09 -2.93
CA GLN A 23 -11.60 7.90 -2.12
C GLN A 23 -10.81 6.70 -2.68
N HIS A 24 -9.95 6.14 -1.84
CA HIS A 24 -9.22 4.90 -2.10
C HIS A 24 -9.16 4.04 -0.85
N SER A 25 -8.87 2.76 -1.06
CA SER A 25 -8.61 1.81 0.04
C SER A 25 -7.12 1.72 0.32
N PHE A 26 -6.79 1.49 1.57
CA PHE A 26 -5.41 1.35 2.04
C PHE A 26 -5.33 0.19 3.02
N VAL A 27 -4.17 -0.47 3.08
CA VAL A 27 -3.88 -1.43 4.13
C VAL A 27 -2.89 -0.81 5.11
N VAL A 28 -3.19 -0.90 6.40
CA VAL A 28 -2.34 -0.37 7.46
C VAL A 28 -1.18 -1.34 7.71
N ILE A 29 0.04 -0.86 7.53
CA ILE A 29 1.24 -1.68 7.71
C ILE A 29 2.02 -1.34 8.98
N ASN A 30 1.70 -0.24 9.61
CA ASN A 30 2.32 0.17 10.88
C ASN A 30 1.35 1.08 11.61
N ASP A 31 1.07 0.76 12.87
CA ASP A 31 0.17 1.54 13.75
C ASP A 31 0.92 2.23 14.89
N GLU A 32 2.25 2.24 14.85
CA GLU A 32 3.09 2.96 15.79
C GLU A 32 3.30 4.39 15.30
N LYS A 33 2.81 5.35 16.07
CA LYS A 33 2.90 6.75 15.67
C LYS A 33 4.26 7.37 15.94
N ASP A 34 4.59 8.37 15.12
CA ASP A 34 5.73 9.26 15.32
C ASP A 34 7.09 8.57 15.45
N MET A 35 7.27 7.45 14.75
CA MET A 35 8.53 6.69 14.75
C MET A 35 9.63 7.37 13.93
N ILE A 36 9.27 8.28 13.03
CA ILE A 36 10.22 9.03 12.21
C ILE A 36 10.36 10.43 12.78
N GLU A 37 11.59 10.79 13.17
CA GLU A 37 11.88 12.10 13.72
C GLU A 37 11.48 13.23 12.75
N GLY A 38 10.75 14.21 13.26
CA GLY A 38 10.29 15.35 12.48
C GLY A 38 9.03 15.12 11.67
N LEU A 39 8.47 13.91 11.71
CA LEU A 39 7.23 13.57 10.99
C LEU A 39 6.16 13.13 11.99
N SER A 40 5.06 13.88 12.05
CA SER A 40 3.92 13.52 12.90
C SER A 40 2.91 12.70 12.12
N TYR A 41 2.66 11.46 12.56
CA TYR A 41 1.69 10.57 11.95
C TYR A 41 1.14 9.57 12.96
N ASP A 42 -0.04 9.04 12.70
CA ASP A 42 -0.68 8.03 13.56
C ASP A 42 -0.50 6.62 13.03
N PHE A 43 -0.44 6.47 11.72
CA PHE A 43 -0.22 5.16 11.09
C PHE A 43 0.32 5.31 9.67
N VAL A 44 0.88 4.21 9.17
CA VAL A 44 1.43 4.13 7.81
C VAL A 44 0.64 3.08 7.03
N ALA A 45 0.30 3.42 5.79
CA ALA A 45 -0.50 2.54 4.94
C ALA A 45 -0.04 2.56 3.49
N ASN A 46 -0.34 1.47 2.77
CA ASN A 46 -0.12 1.36 1.34
C ASN A 46 -1.45 1.43 0.60
N VAL A 47 -1.47 2.12 -0.52
CA VAL A 47 -2.67 2.23 -1.33
C VAL A 47 -2.99 0.91 -2.02
N MET A 48 -4.28 0.56 -2.05
CA MET A 48 -4.83 -0.61 -2.74
C MET A 48 -5.62 -0.11 -3.94
N LEU A 49 -5.33 -0.64 -5.11
CA LEU A 49 -5.94 -0.22 -6.36
C LEU A 49 -6.60 -1.42 -7.05
N SER A 50 -7.66 -1.13 -7.82
CA SER A 50 -8.38 -2.16 -8.58
C SER A 50 -7.86 -2.26 -9.99
N PHE A 51 -7.92 -3.45 -10.58
CA PHE A 51 -7.66 -3.62 -12.00
C PHE A 51 -8.89 -3.19 -12.80
N HIS A 52 -8.67 -2.48 -13.90
CA HIS A 52 -9.77 -2.03 -14.77
C HIS A 52 -10.24 -3.16 -15.71
N ASP A 53 -9.29 -3.93 -16.24
CA ASP A 53 -9.52 -5.04 -17.16
C ASP A 53 -8.28 -5.96 -17.20
N LYS A 54 -8.32 -7.00 -18.04
CA LYS A 54 -7.19 -7.93 -18.17
C LYS A 54 -5.92 -7.27 -18.68
N LYS A 55 -6.04 -6.34 -19.61
CA LYS A 55 -4.90 -5.62 -20.17
C LYS A 55 -4.23 -4.75 -19.11
N HIS A 56 -5.01 -4.05 -18.33
CA HIS A 56 -4.54 -3.24 -17.22
C HIS A 56 -3.85 -4.12 -16.16
N LYS A 57 -4.46 -5.25 -15.82
CA LYS A 57 -3.89 -6.22 -14.88
C LYS A 57 -2.53 -6.72 -15.35
N THR A 58 -2.41 -7.14 -16.61
CA THR A 58 -1.16 -7.62 -17.17
C THR A 58 -0.08 -6.55 -17.12
N LYS A 59 -0.42 -5.32 -17.46
CA LYS A 59 0.50 -4.18 -17.42
C LYS A 59 0.98 -3.89 -16.00
N LYS A 60 0.06 -3.81 -15.04
CA LYS A 60 0.39 -3.47 -13.65
C LYS A 60 1.18 -4.57 -12.95
N LEU A 61 0.93 -5.83 -13.24
CA LEU A 61 1.65 -6.95 -12.63
C LEU A 61 3.05 -7.18 -13.20
N LYS A 62 3.46 -6.43 -14.23
CA LYS A 62 4.85 -6.39 -14.68
C LYS A 62 5.75 -5.68 -13.68
N TYR A 63 5.19 -4.78 -12.89
CA TYR A 63 5.96 -4.08 -11.86
C TYR A 63 6.01 -4.95 -10.60
N LYS A 64 7.19 -5.35 -10.21
CA LYS A 64 7.37 -6.21 -9.02
C LYS A 64 7.03 -5.52 -7.71
N SER A 65 6.94 -4.19 -7.73
CA SER A 65 6.47 -3.40 -6.59
C SER A 65 4.95 -3.46 -6.39
N ASN A 66 4.21 -4.00 -7.35
CA ASN A 66 2.77 -4.19 -7.25
C ASN A 66 2.46 -5.62 -6.81
N LEU A 67 1.93 -5.75 -5.60
CA LEU A 67 1.57 -7.06 -5.04
C LEU A 67 0.11 -7.37 -5.36
N PRO A 68 -0.19 -8.47 -6.07
CA PRO A 68 -1.59 -8.83 -6.34
C PRO A 68 -2.33 -9.17 -5.06
N ILE A 69 -3.58 -8.72 -4.96
CA ILE A 69 -4.44 -9.03 -3.82
C ILE A 69 -5.10 -10.39 -4.03
N LYS A 70 -4.86 -11.30 -3.09
CA LYS A 70 -5.51 -12.62 -3.06
C LYS A 70 -6.78 -12.46 -2.23
N GLU A 71 -7.95 -12.55 -2.86
CA GLU A 71 -9.25 -12.32 -2.20
C GLU A 71 -9.47 -13.21 -0.98
N GLU A 72 -9.03 -14.46 -1.03
CA GLU A 72 -9.15 -15.39 0.10
C GLU A 72 -8.35 -14.95 1.33
N LYS A 73 -7.46 -13.98 1.18
CA LYS A 73 -6.65 -13.43 2.29
C LYS A 73 -7.25 -12.16 2.88
N ILE A 74 -8.44 -11.77 2.44
CA ILE A 74 -9.14 -10.59 2.94
C ILE A 74 -10.43 -11.01 3.60
N THR A 75 -10.66 -10.55 4.82
CA THR A 75 -11.90 -10.79 5.58
C THR A 75 -12.63 -9.47 5.75
N GLY A 76 -13.92 -9.44 5.43
CA GLY A 76 -14.75 -8.25 5.58
C GLY A 76 -15.54 -7.94 4.34
N LYS A 77 -15.54 -6.65 3.96
CA LYS A 77 -16.32 -6.18 2.80
C LYS A 77 -15.79 -6.79 1.50
N ASP A 78 -16.70 -7.14 0.60
CA ASP A 78 -16.36 -7.68 -0.72
C ASP A 78 -15.47 -6.72 -1.50
N LEU A 79 -14.42 -7.28 -2.10
CA LEU A 79 -13.55 -6.55 -3.00
C LEU A 79 -14.14 -6.55 -4.41
N ASN A 80 -13.59 -5.68 -5.25
CA ASN A 80 -13.96 -5.61 -6.65
C ASN A 80 -13.73 -6.96 -7.35
N ASP A 81 -14.71 -7.44 -8.12
CA ASP A 81 -14.65 -8.70 -8.88
C ASP A 81 -13.45 -8.80 -9.81
N LYS A 82 -12.92 -7.68 -10.25
CA LYS A 82 -11.76 -7.61 -11.15
C LYS A 82 -10.44 -7.81 -10.42
N GLY A 83 -10.48 -7.88 -9.09
CA GLY A 83 -9.31 -7.96 -8.26
C GLY A 83 -8.56 -6.64 -8.16
N GLY A 84 -7.40 -6.68 -7.55
CA GLY A 84 -6.60 -5.49 -7.33
C GLY A 84 -5.16 -5.78 -6.95
N TYR A 85 -4.43 -4.73 -6.65
CA TYR A 85 -3.03 -4.82 -6.25
C TYR A 85 -2.70 -3.76 -5.20
N ILE A 86 -1.61 -3.99 -4.47
CA ILE A 86 -1.11 -3.08 -3.45
C ILE A 86 0.20 -2.49 -3.97
N ARG A 87 0.35 -1.18 -3.91
CA ARG A 87 1.60 -0.53 -4.28
C ARG A 87 2.57 -0.54 -3.10
N ALA A 88 3.48 -1.51 -3.11
CA ALA A 88 4.47 -1.66 -2.06
C ALA A 88 5.52 -0.53 -2.06
N ASP A 89 5.69 0.15 -3.18
CA ASP A 89 6.65 1.25 -3.36
C ASP A 89 6.12 2.61 -2.89
N GLU A 90 4.86 2.69 -2.48
CA GLU A 90 4.24 3.97 -2.12
C GLU A 90 3.62 3.89 -0.73
N LEU A 91 4.26 4.56 0.22
CA LEU A 91 3.83 4.63 1.62
C LEU A 91 3.16 5.96 1.90
N TYR A 92 2.04 5.90 2.62
CA TYR A 92 1.33 7.09 3.09
C TYR A 92 1.38 7.15 4.61
N TYR A 93 1.83 8.29 5.13
CA TYR A 93 1.89 8.56 6.56
C TYR A 93 0.69 9.43 6.91
N PHE A 94 -0.30 8.83 7.55
CA PHE A 94 -1.57 9.50 7.84
C PHE A 94 -1.66 9.99 9.27
N ASN A 95 -2.20 11.20 9.41
CA ASN A 95 -2.62 11.74 10.70
C ASN A 95 -4.14 11.63 10.75
N LYS A 96 -4.68 10.87 11.69
CA LYS A 96 -6.11 10.57 11.79
C LYS A 96 -7.00 11.80 11.93
N GLU A 97 -6.44 12.90 12.46
CA GLU A 97 -7.18 14.15 12.61
C GLU A 97 -7.33 14.91 11.29
N LYS A 98 -6.50 14.60 10.31
CA LYS A 98 -6.46 15.26 9.01
C LYS A 98 -7.17 14.49 7.90
N ILE A 99 -7.62 13.28 8.18
CA ILE A 99 -8.32 12.46 7.20
C ILE A 99 -9.62 11.91 7.78
N GLU A 100 -10.54 11.59 6.90
CA GLU A 100 -11.75 10.88 7.23
C GLU A 100 -11.61 9.45 6.71
N TYR A 101 -11.62 8.47 7.61
CA TYR A 101 -11.42 7.08 7.24
C TYR A 101 -12.36 6.14 7.98
N LYS A 102 -12.53 4.95 7.41
CA LYS A 102 -13.36 3.89 7.98
C LYS A 102 -12.70 2.54 7.75
N VAL A 103 -12.64 1.70 8.79
CA VAL A 103 -12.16 0.32 8.66
C VAL A 103 -13.26 -0.52 8.02
N ILE A 104 -12.96 -1.21 6.93
CA ILE A 104 -13.93 -1.98 6.17
C ILE A 104 -13.61 -3.48 6.10
N ALA A 105 -12.36 -3.87 6.33
CA ALA A 105 -11.91 -5.24 6.18
C ALA A 105 -10.58 -5.46 6.90
N TYR A 106 -10.09 -6.69 6.83
CA TYR A 106 -8.83 -7.10 7.45
C TYR A 106 -8.04 -7.96 6.48
N MET A 107 -6.73 -7.74 6.44
CA MET A 107 -5.82 -8.55 5.63
C MET A 107 -5.28 -9.71 6.45
N ASP A 108 -5.28 -10.90 5.86
CA ASP A 108 -4.68 -12.08 6.46
C ASP A 108 -3.19 -11.86 6.69
N HIS A 109 -2.69 -12.42 7.78
CA HIS A 109 -1.30 -12.38 8.22
C HIS A 109 -0.30 -12.76 7.13
N GLU A 110 -0.61 -13.80 6.35
CA GLU A 110 0.29 -14.27 5.29
C GLU A 110 0.47 -13.24 4.18
N LEU A 111 -0.62 -12.62 3.73
CA LEU A 111 -0.55 -11.59 2.69
C LEU A 111 0.11 -10.33 3.23
N LEU A 112 -0.19 -9.98 4.48
CA LEU A 112 0.45 -8.84 5.14
C LEU A 112 1.95 -9.03 5.24
N ASP A 113 2.41 -10.24 5.60
CA ASP A 113 3.83 -10.56 5.68
C ASP A 113 4.50 -10.47 4.30
N GLU A 114 3.85 -10.96 3.25
CA GLU A 114 4.35 -10.83 1.88
C GLU A 114 4.54 -9.35 1.51
N LEU A 115 3.58 -8.51 1.85
CA LEU A 115 3.65 -7.07 1.59
C LEU A 115 4.81 -6.43 2.34
N ILE A 116 4.94 -6.71 3.62
CA ILE A 116 6.01 -6.14 4.45
C ILE A 116 7.38 -6.59 3.94
N GLN A 117 7.55 -7.86 3.59
CA GLN A 117 8.80 -8.36 3.02
C GLN A 117 9.14 -7.66 1.71
N LEU A 118 8.17 -7.46 0.84
CA LEU A 118 8.38 -6.74 -0.41
C LEU A 118 8.79 -5.29 -0.16
N ILE A 119 8.16 -4.61 0.77
CA ILE A 119 8.51 -3.24 1.15
C ILE A 119 9.96 -3.17 1.65
N LEU A 120 10.36 -4.11 2.48
CA LEU A 120 11.73 -4.16 3.01
C LEU A 120 12.76 -4.40 1.91
N ILE A 121 12.47 -5.28 0.96
CA ILE A 121 13.34 -5.55 -0.18
C ILE A 121 13.51 -4.28 -1.03
N LEU A 122 12.43 -3.59 -1.33
CA LEU A 122 12.46 -2.37 -2.13
C LEU A 122 13.25 -1.26 -1.42
N HIS A 123 13.08 -1.15 -0.11
CA HIS A 123 13.79 -0.18 0.71
C HIS A 123 15.29 -0.46 0.74
N GLU A 124 15.67 -1.71 0.93
CA GLU A 124 17.07 -2.15 0.95
C GLU A 124 17.78 -1.79 -0.35
N PHE A 125 17.14 -2.05 -1.49
CA PHE A 125 17.72 -1.71 -2.80
C PHE A 125 17.86 -0.21 -3.01
N ARG A 126 17.01 0.60 -2.42
CA ARG A 126 17.09 2.06 -2.51
C ARG A 126 18.29 2.62 -1.78
N ASP A 127 18.72 1.97 -0.70
CA ASP A 127 19.74 2.49 0.19
C ASP A 127 21.17 2.09 -0.19
N THR A 128 21.38 1.20 -1.15
CA THR A 128 22.69 0.64 -1.47
C THR A 128 23.40 1.26 -2.69
N GLY A 129 22.93 2.40 -3.21
CA GLY A 129 23.64 3.17 -4.24
C GLY A 129 23.43 2.68 -5.67
N PRO A 130 24.44 2.84 -6.57
CA PRO A 130 24.27 2.57 -8.00
C PRO A 130 23.84 1.13 -8.36
N VAL A 131 24.36 0.14 -7.65
CA VAL A 131 24.00 -1.25 -7.86
C VAL A 131 22.53 -1.46 -7.53
N ALA A 132 22.06 -0.81 -6.48
CA ALA A 132 20.65 -0.86 -6.08
C ALA A 132 19.73 -0.23 -7.12
N LYS A 133 20.21 0.80 -7.82
CA LYS A 133 19.42 1.45 -8.86
C LYS A 133 19.14 0.47 -10.01
N GLU A 134 20.16 -0.26 -10.45
CA GLU A 134 20.00 -1.27 -11.50
C GLU A 134 19.01 -2.36 -11.08
N LEU A 135 19.14 -2.85 -9.86
CA LEU A 135 18.22 -3.86 -9.31
C LEU A 135 16.80 -3.33 -9.16
N ARG A 136 16.63 -2.05 -8.77
CA ARG A 136 15.31 -1.42 -8.71
C ARG A 136 14.65 -1.36 -10.06
N ASP A 137 15.40 -0.95 -11.09
CA ASP A 137 14.89 -0.84 -12.45
C ASP A 137 14.45 -2.22 -12.95
N GLU A 138 15.17 -3.25 -12.59
CA GLU A 138 14.85 -4.63 -12.90
C GLU A 138 13.58 -5.11 -12.17
N ILE A 139 13.42 -4.73 -10.91
CA ILE A 139 12.25 -5.09 -10.10
C ILE A 139 11.00 -4.30 -10.53
N TRP A 140 11.16 -3.02 -10.84
CA TRP A 140 10.03 -2.13 -11.14
C TRP A 140 9.59 -2.13 -12.60
N ASN A 141 10.37 -2.67 -13.47
CA ASN A 141 10.05 -2.82 -14.88
C ASN A 141 9.77 -4.28 -15.22
#